data_097aaea62f83a16762064bf62fe31908
#
_entry.id   097aaea62f83a16762064bf62fe31908
#
_cell.length_a   1.000
_cell.length_b   1.000
_cell.length_c   1.000
_cell.angle_alpha   90.00
_cell.angle_beta   90.00
_cell.angle_gamma   90.00
#
_symmetry.space_group_name_H-M   'P 1'
#
loop_
_entity.id
_entity.type
_entity.pdbx_description
1 polymer ?
#
loop_
_entity_poly.entity_id
_entity_poly.type
_entity_poly.pdbx_seq_one_letter_code
_entity_poly.pdbx_strand_id
1 'polypeptide(L)'
;MGDGFLATFDGPARAIRCSCAIRDAVRRLGLDVRVGLHTGEVERRGEDIGGIAVHVAQRVCGLAGPGQVLVSRTVVDLVAGSAIRFSEGQDHELKGVAGSWRLFAVEG
;
A
#
# COMPACT_ATOMS: atom_id res chain seq x y z
N MET A 1 -9.05 -4.89 -14.60
CA MET A 1 -9.29 -3.66 -14.02
C MET A 1 -9.45 -3.76 -12.52
N GLY A 2 -8.79 -3.06 -11.89
CA GLY A 2 -8.86 -3.21 -10.51
C GLY A 2 -9.78 -2.17 -9.92
N ASP A 3 -10.88 -2.63 -9.48
CA ASP A 3 -11.63 -1.77 -8.63
C ASP A 3 -10.96 -1.78 -7.29
N GLY A 4 -10.44 -0.64 -6.92
CA GLY A 4 -9.84 -0.48 -5.63
C GLY A 4 -10.89 -0.16 -4.58
N PHE A 5 -10.58 -0.47 -3.36
CA PHE A 5 -11.33 0.04 -2.22
C PHE A 5 -10.34 0.59 -1.20
N LEU A 6 -10.82 1.54 -0.43
CA LEU A 6 -10.02 2.17 0.61
C LEU A 6 -10.36 1.52 1.96
N ALA A 7 -9.32 1.14 2.68
CA ALA A 7 -9.47 0.63 4.04
C ALA A 7 -8.49 1.34 4.96
N THR A 8 -8.88 1.53 6.20
CA THR A 8 -8.02 2.11 7.23
C THR A 8 -7.72 1.05 8.28
N PHE A 9 -6.50 1.11 8.83
CA PHE A 9 -6.03 0.14 9.80
C PHE A 9 -5.39 0.88 10.97
N ASP A 10 -5.43 0.24 12.14
CA ASP A 10 -4.83 0.81 13.34
C ASP A 10 -3.30 0.82 13.30
N GLY A 11 -2.70 -0.03 12.46
CA GLY A 11 -1.27 -0.05 12.33
C GLY A 11 -0.81 -0.61 11.00
N PRO A 12 0.33 -0.12 10.48
CA PRO A 12 0.82 -0.53 9.18
C PRO A 12 1.25 -2.00 9.11
N ALA A 13 1.79 -2.56 10.18
CA ALA A 13 2.16 -3.98 10.19
C ALA A 13 0.93 -4.87 10.02
N ARG A 14 -0.16 -4.54 10.69
CA ARG A 14 -1.42 -5.26 10.55
C ARG A 14 -1.97 -5.13 9.14
N ALA A 15 -1.89 -3.93 8.57
CA ALA A 15 -2.34 -3.70 7.20
C ALA A 15 -1.57 -4.56 6.19
N ILE A 16 -0.26 -4.67 6.35
CA ILE A 16 0.58 -5.51 5.49
C ILE A 16 0.18 -6.97 5.62
N ARG A 17 0.04 -7.48 6.84
CA ARG A 17 -0.32 -8.89 7.07
C ARG A 17 -1.69 -9.22 6.51
N CYS A 18 -2.65 -8.32 6.70
CA CYS A 18 -3.99 -8.48 6.15
C CYS A 18 -3.94 -8.50 4.62
N SER A 19 -3.18 -7.58 4.01
CA SER A 19 -3.04 -7.51 2.55
C SER A 19 -2.41 -8.77 1.98
N CYS A 20 -1.39 -9.31 2.63
CA CYS A 20 -0.78 -10.56 2.20
C CYS A 20 -1.74 -11.74 2.31
N ALA A 21 -2.55 -11.77 3.37
CA ALA A 21 -3.55 -12.83 3.56
C ALA A 21 -4.62 -12.78 2.46
N ILE A 22 -5.08 -11.58 2.12
CA ILE A 22 -6.06 -11.39 1.03
C ILE A 22 -5.44 -11.81 -0.29
N ARG A 23 -4.21 -11.36 -0.57
CA ARG A 23 -3.50 -11.74 -1.78
C ARG A 23 -3.43 -13.27 -1.95
N ASP A 24 -3.04 -13.96 -0.89
CA ASP A 24 -2.89 -15.41 -0.94
C ASP A 24 -4.24 -16.11 -1.09
N ALA A 25 -5.29 -15.58 -0.43
CA ALA A 25 -6.63 -16.14 -0.53
C ALA A 25 -7.20 -16.02 -1.95
N VAL A 26 -7.08 -14.83 -2.57
CA VAL A 26 -7.62 -14.66 -3.93
C VAL A 26 -6.79 -15.40 -4.97
N ARG A 27 -5.49 -15.56 -4.71
CA ARG A 27 -4.62 -16.34 -5.62
C ARG A 27 -5.06 -17.78 -5.71
N ARG A 28 -5.54 -18.37 -4.62
CA ARG A 28 -6.09 -19.71 -4.62
C ARG A 28 -7.35 -19.84 -5.49
N LEU A 29 -8.00 -18.73 -5.78
CA LEU A 29 -9.14 -18.68 -6.68
C LEU A 29 -8.74 -18.39 -8.13
N GLY A 30 -7.44 -18.33 -8.42
CA GLY A 30 -6.95 -18.03 -9.75
C GLY A 30 -6.93 -16.54 -10.07
N LEU A 31 -7.03 -15.69 -9.06
CA LEU A 31 -7.07 -14.24 -9.23
C LEU A 31 -5.84 -13.60 -8.61
N ASP A 32 -5.49 -12.42 -9.12
CA ASP A 32 -4.45 -11.61 -8.53
C ASP A 32 -5.03 -10.28 -8.07
N VAL A 33 -4.51 -9.78 -6.95
CA VAL A 33 -4.88 -8.49 -6.41
C VAL A 33 -3.63 -7.60 -6.39
N ARG A 34 -3.85 -6.31 -6.53
CA ARG A 34 -2.80 -5.29 -6.40
C ARG A 34 -3.10 -4.47 -5.16
N VAL A 35 -2.09 -4.29 -4.33
CA VAL A 35 -2.26 -3.56 -3.08
C VAL A 35 -1.21 -2.47 -2.98
N GLY A 36 -1.64 -1.28 -2.61
CA GLY A 36 -0.76 -0.16 -2.29
C GLY A 36 -1.06 0.34 -0.89
N LEU A 37 -0.02 0.55 -0.10
CA LEU A 37 -0.14 0.99 1.29
C LEU A 37 0.70 2.22 1.54
N HIS A 38 0.11 3.17 2.21
CA HIS A 38 0.78 4.37 2.69
C HIS A 38 0.13 4.78 4.00
N THR A 39 0.89 5.43 4.84
CA THR A 39 0.38 5.95 6.11
C THR A 39 0.65 7.44 6.19
N GLY A 40 -0.27 8.17 6.77
CA GLY A 40 -0.20 9.61 6.91
C GLY A 40 -1.50 10.13 7.48
N GLU A 41 -1.59 11.44 7.62
CA GLU A 41 -2.81 12.04 8.10
C GLU A 41 -3.91 11.92 7.07
N VAL A 42 -5.10 11.61 7.52
CA VAL A 42 -6.29 11.46 6.70
C VAL A 42 -7.32 12.47 7.18
N GLU A 43 -7.87 13.22 6.24
CA GLU A 43 -8.97 14.14 6.55
C GLU A 43 -10.28 13.42 6.43
N ARG A 44 -11.15 13.64 7.42
CA ARG A 44 -12.53 13.15 7.35
C ARG A 44 -13.44 14.34 7.17
N ARG A 45 -14.25 14.27 6.11
CA ARG A 45 -15.23 15.32 5.79
C ARG A 45 -16.58 14.64 5.67
N GLY A 46 -17.34 14.66 6.77
CA GLY A 46 -18.58 13.91 6.80
C GLY A 46 -18.29 12.42 6.69
N GLU A 47 -18.80 11.78 5.66
CA GLU A 47 -18.57 10.36 5.41
C GLU A 47 -17.37 10.10 4.49
N ASP A 48 -16.78 11.15 3.92
CA ASP A 48 -15.67 11.02 3.01
C ASP A 48 -14.34 11.04 3.73
N ILE A 49 -13.38 10.33 3.16
CA ILE A 49 -12.01 10.34 3.61
C ILE A 49 -11.17 10.93 2.50
N GLY A 50 -10.42 11.97 2.83
CA GLY A 50 -9.59 12.66 1.87
C GLY A 50 -8.21 12.95 2.41
N GLY A 51 -7.44 13.68 1.65
CA GLY A 51 -6.11 14.12 2.01
C GLY A 51 -5.04 13.52 1.14
N ILE A 52 -3.81 14.05 1.30
CA ILE A 52 -2.67 13.63 0.47
C ILE A 52 -2.31 12.15 0.70
N ALA A 53 -2.49 11.64 1.92
CA ALA A 53 -2.17 10.26 2.22
C ALA A 53 -3.02 9.28 1.41
N VAL A 54 -4.31 9.59 1.24
CA VAL A 54 -5.20 8.76 0.42
C VAL A 54 -4.77 8.80 -1.04
N HIS A 55 -4.42 9.98 -1.53
CA HIS A 55 -3.98 10.15 -2.90
C HIS A 55 -2.69 9.37 -3.17
N VAL A 56 -1.73 9.45 -2.25
CA VAL A 56 -0.49 8.69 -2.35
C VAL A 56 -0.77 7.19 -2.36
N ALA A 57 -1.62 6.71 -1.47
CA ALA A 57 -1.95 5.27 -1.40
C ALA A 57 -2.57 4.78 -2.71
N GLN A 58 -3.45 5.57 -3.31
CA GLN A 58 -4.05 5.23 -4.60
C GLN A 58 -3.01 5.14 -5.71
N ARG A 59 -2.06 6.06 -5.74
CA ARG A 59 -1.00 6.05 -6.75
C ARG A 59 -0.04 4.89 -6.56
N VAL A 60 0.29 4.56 -5.31
CA VAL A 60 1.12 3.40 -5.00
C VAL A 60 0.44 2.11 -5.47
N CYS A 61 -0.86 1.98 -5.21
CA CYS A 61 -1.64 0.84 -5.67
C CYS A 61 -1.60 0.71 -7.20
N GLY A 62 -1.69 1.83 -7.91
CA GLY A 62 -1.65 1.85 -9.38
C GLY A 62 -0.32 1.38 -9.96
N LEU A 63 0.75 1.43 -9.20
CA LEU A 63 2.07 0.98 -9.61
C LEU A 63 2.36 -0.47 -9.23
N ALA A 64 1.52 -1.06 -8.38
CA ALA A 64 1.71 -2.45 -7.97
C ALA A 64 1.41 -3.40 -9.12
N GLY A 65 2.20 -4.45 -9.23
CA GLY A 65 1.95 -5.53 -10.17
C GLY A 65 0.96 -6.55 -9.61
N PRO A 66 0.53 -7.50 -10.45
CA PRO A 66 -0.39 -8.55 -10.00
C PRO A 66 0.21 -9.36 -8.85
N GLY A 67 -0.56 -9.52 -7.79
CA GLY A 67 -0.11 -10.26 -6.62
C GLY A 67 0.92 -9.52 -5.77
N GLN A 68 1.13 -8.23 -6.02
CA GLN A 68 2.14 -7.45 -5.32
C GLN A 68 1.50 -6.57 -4.26
N VAL A 69 2.13 -6.52 -3.09
CA VAL A 69 1.81 -5.56 -2.05
C VAL A 69 2.94 -4.54 -2.04
N LEU A 70 2.65 -3.33 -2.48
CA LEU A 70 3.62 -2.25 -2.63
C LEU A 70 3.40 -1.21 -1.54
N VAL A 71 4.48 -0.78 -0.91
CA VAL A 71 4.39 0.14 0.23
C VAL A 71 5.33 1.31 0.05
N SER A 72 4.99 2.45 0.67
CA SER A 72 5.86 3.61 0.69
C SER A 72 6.96 3.44 1.74
N ARG A 73 8.01 4.26 1.63
CA ARG A 73 9.11 4.28 2.59
C ARG A 73 8.62 4.52 4.02
N THR A 74 7.63 5.38 4.17
CA THR A 74 7.06 5.67 5.48
C THR A 74 6.54 4.40 6.14
N VAL A 75 5.87 3.54 5.38
CA VAL A 75 5.37 2.27 5.91
C VAL A 75 6.52 1.36 6.34
N VAL A 76 7.57 1.26 5.51
CA VAL A 76 8.75 0.45 5.84
C VAL A 76 9.35 0.90 7.17
N ASP A 77 9.52 2.21 7.34
CA ASP A 77 10.13 2.76 8.55
C ASP A 77 9.28 2.48 9.80
N LEU A 78 7.96 2.58 9.67
CA LEU A 78 7.06 2.38 10.81
C LEU A 78 6.95 0.94 11.24
N VAL A 79 7.24 -0.03 10.37
CA VAL A 79 7.18 -1.44 10.71
C VAL A 79 8.55 -2.04 11.00
N ALA A 80 9.57 -1.22 11.16
CA ALA A 80 10.90 -1.69 11.50
C ALA A 80 10.83 -2.52 12.79
N GLY A 81 11.47 -3.68 12.77
CA GLY A 81 11.43 -4.59 13.91
C GLY A 81 10.29 -5.61 13.89
N SER A 82 9.39 -5.52 12.92
CA SER A 82 8.25 -6.43 12.81
C SER A 82 8.55 -7.76 12.12
N ALA A 83 9.78 -7.94 11.64
CA ALA A 83 10.22 -9.10 10.85
C ALA A 83 9.62 -9.17 9.45
N ILE A 84 8.89 -8.16 9.01
CA ILE A 84 8.40 -8.08 7.64
C ILE A 84 9.58 -7.70 6.74
N ARG A 85 9.73 -8.42 5.62
CA ARG A 85 10.81 -8.18 4.68
C ARG A 85 10.30 -7.47 3.45
N PHE A 86 11.17 -6.64 2.89
CA PHE A 86 10.86 -5.84 1.70
C PHE A 86 11.92 -6.03 0.64
N SER A 87 11.53 -5.87 -0.62
CA SER A 87 12.47 -5.83 -1.73
C SER A 87 13.33 -4.58 -1.66
N GLU A 88 14.32 -4.51 -2.53
CA GLU A 88 15.07 -3.27 -2.75
C GLU A 88 14.12 -2.19 -3.26
N GLY A 89 14.25 -0.99 -2.70
CA GLY A 89 13.38 0.12 -3.05
C GLY A 89 13.66 0.67 -4.44
N GLN A 90 12.63 1.18 -5.09
CA GLN A 90 12.73 1.85 -6.38
C GLN A 90 12.05 3.20 -6.29
N ASP A 91 12.66 4.20 -6.93
CA ASP A 91 12.13 5.55 -6.92
C ASP A 91 11.09 5.72 -8.02
N HIS A 92 10.00 6.38 -7.68
CA HIS A 92 8.90 6.65 -8.61
C HIS A 92 8.42 8.09 -8.42
N GLU A 93 7.91 8.66 -9.51
CA GLU A 93 7.14 9.88 -9.42
C GLU A 93 5.65 9.51 -9.41
N LEU A 94 4.92 10.07 -8.48
CA LEU A 94 3.49 9.79 -8.35
C LEU A 94 2.71 10.94 -8.97
N LYS A 95 1.82 10.63 -9.89
CA LYS A 95 1.04 11.65 -10.60
C LYS A 95 0.23 12.48 -9.61
N GLY A 96 0.41 13.79 -9.68
CA GLY A 96 -0.29 14.72 -8.80
C GLY A 96 0.32 14.87 -7.41
N VAL A 97 1.47 14.24 -7.16
CA VAL A 97 2.17 14.32 -5.88
C VAL A 97 3.59 14.78 -6.15
N ALA A 98 4.03 15.78 -5.40
CA ALA A 98 5.37 16.34 -5.58
C ALA A 98 6.44 15.37 -5.06
N GLY A 99 7.60 15.43 -5.69
CA GLY A 99 8.79 14.71 -5.23
C GLY A 99 8.92 13.31 -5.77
N SER A 100 10.03 12.68 -5.40
CA SER A 100 10.32 11.30 -5.73
C SER A 100 9.97 10.42 -4.53
N TRP A 101 9.34 9.29 -4.79
CA TRP A 101 8.88 8.39 -3.77
C TRP A 101 9.53 7.03 -3.93
N ARG A 102 10.18 6.56 -2.89
CA ARG A 102 10.78 5.23 -2.92
C ARG A 102 9.74 4.22 -2.44
N LEU A 103 9.49 3.24 -3.28
CA LEU A 103 8.47 2.22 -3.03
C LEU A 103 9.12 0.85 -2.90
N PHE A 104 8.53 0.01 -2.07
CA PHE A 104 9.06 -1.31 -1.74
C PHE A 104 7.96 -2.34 -1.88
N ALA A 105 8.31 -3.52 -2.39
CA ALA A 105 7.37 -4.64 -2.42
C ALA A 105 7.58 -5.51 -1.18
N VAL A 106 6.50 -5.97 -0.60
CA VAL A 106 6.56 -6.90 0.53
C VAL A 106 6.97 -8.27 0.01
N GLU A 107 7.98 -8.87 0.63
CA GLU A 107 8.43 -10.23 0.34
C GLU A 107 7.75 -11.21 1.27
N GLY A 108 7.20 -12.25 0.71
CA GLY A 108 6.56 -13.28 1.52
C GLY A 108 5.18 -13.71 1.06
#